data_86ea87f7e8fbfbc570d9a8c7652897f6
#
_entry.id   86ea87f7e8fbfbc570d9a8c7652897f6
#
_cell.length_a   1.000
_cell.length_b   1.000
_cell.length_c   1.000
_cell.angle_alpha   90.00
_cell.angle_beta   90.00
_cell.angle_gamma   90.00
#
_symmetry.space_group_name_H-M   'P 1'
#
loop_
_entity.id
_entity.type
_entity.pdbx_description
1 polymer ?
#
loop_
_entity_poly.entity_id
_entity_poly.type
_entity_poly.pdbx_seq_one_letter_code
_entity_poly.pdbx_strand_id
1 'polypeptide(L)'
;MYWIPADLVEKKVTEDKIPYDKWIEQGFMRTCPGNKIDASVVTAWYQELQDEYDIYLWKEGYDAWSAQMWVNQMIDAFGPTVMEAVHQGKKTLSAPMKALKADLVKKRIIYNNNPIDKWCLANTAIDEDRNGNIQPIKTSKSTRRIDGTAALLDAYTIYFEYEDEYLSIV
;
A
#
# COMPACT_ATOMS: atom_id res chain seq x y z
N MET A 1 4.99 1.35 5.18
CA MET A 1 5.55 0.27 6.04
C MET A 1 4.93 -1.06 5.64
N TYR A 2 5.64 -2.17 5.83
CA TYR A 2 5.17 -3.53 5.55
C TYR A 2 5.16 -4.36 6.83
N TRP A 3 4.26 -5.35 6.91
CA TRP A 3 4.16 -6.27 8.06
C TRP A 3 4.10 -7.71 7.61
N ILE A 4 4.67 -8.59 8.44
CA ILE A 4 4.57 -10.04 8.29
C ILE A 4 4.34 -10.66 9.68
N PRO A 5 3.46 -11.69 9.81
CA PRO A 5 3.33 -12.41 11.07
C PRO A 5 4.64 -13.05 11.50
N ALA A 6 5.03 -12.87 12.76
CA ALA A 6 6.31 -13.36 13.30
C ALA A 6 6.47 -14.88 13.12
N ASP A 7 5.41 -15.65 13.39
CA ASP A 7 5.41 -17.11 13.30
C ASP A 7 5.58 -17.64 11.86
N LEU A 8 5.44 -16.76 10.86
CA LEU A 8 5.51 -17.15 9.45
C LEU A 8 6.83 -16.76 8.77
N VAL A 9 7.69 -15.97 9.40
CA VAL A 9 8.91 -15.42 8.77
C VAL A 9 9.79 -16.52 8.19
N GLU A 10 10.27 -17.46 9.03
CA GLU A 10 11.19 -18.53 8.61
C GLU A 10 10.58 -19.41 7.51
N LYS A 11 9.31 -19.80 7.71
CA LYS A 11 8.57 -20.59 6.75
C LYS A 11 8.48 -19.87 5.39
N LYS A 12 8.15 -18.59 5.40
CA LYS A 12 7.98 -17.78 4.20
C LYS A 12 9.30 -17.50 3.48
N VAL A 13 10.39 -17.26 4.22
CA VAL A 13 11.74 -17.15 3.63
C VAL A 13 12.09 -18.41 2.86
N THR A 14 11.81 -19.59 3.44
CA THR A 14 12.13 -20.89 2.83
C THR A 14 11.23 -21.20 1.63
N GLU A 15 9.92 -21.03 1.76
CA GLU A 15 8.93 -21.40 0.73
C GLU A 15 8.93 -20.42 -0.45
N ASP A 16 8.89 -19.14 -0.17
CA ASP A 16 8.79 -18.09 -1.19
C ASP A 16 10.16 -17.77 -1.82
N LYS A 17 11.26 -18.12 -1.14
CA LYS A 17 12.65 -17.75 -1.47
C LYS A 17 12.84 -16.24 -1.59
N ILE A 18 12.17 -15.51 -0.69
CA ILE A 18 12.19 -14.06 -0.58
C ILE A 18 12.84 -13.69 0.75
N PRO A 19 13.77 -12.71 0.78
CA PRO A 19 14.56 -12.37 1.95
C PRO A 19 13.79 -11.48 2.95
N TYR A 20 12.65 -11.97 3.45
CA TYR A 20 11.83 -11.23 4.41
C TYR A 20 12.60 -10.90 5.70
N ASP A 21 13.44 -11.84 6.16
CA ASP A 21 14.35 -11.68 7.29
C ASP A 21 15.29 -10.49 7.10
N LYS A 22 15.88 -10.34 5.91
CA LYS A 22 16.76 -9.22 5.59
C LYS A 22 16.02 -7.88 5.55
N TRP A 23 14.80 -7.87 5.04
CA TRP A 23 13.98 -6.66 5.02
C TRP A 23 13.53 -6.23 6.42
N ILE A 24 13.35 -7.18 7.34
CA ILE A 24 13.10 -6.90 8.76
C ILE A 24 14.36 -6.32 9.41
N GLU A 25 15.53 -6.96 9.24
CA GLU A 25 16.81 -6.47 9.74
C GLU A 25 17.13 -5.04 9.27
N GLN A 26 16.74 -4.71 8.04
CA GLN A 26 16.97 -3.40 7.42
C GLN A 26 15.87 -2.36 7.78
N GLY A 27 14.84 -2.73 8.51
CA GLY A 27 13.77 -1.83 8.92
C GLY A 27 12.72 -1.52 7.84
N PHE A 28 12.75 -2.22 6.69
CA PHE A 28 11.75 -2.06 5.63
C PHE A 28 10.44 -2.82 5.90
N MET A 29 10.48 -3.77 6.82
CA MET A 29 9.34 -4.59 7.22
C MET A 29 9.35 -4.79 8.73
N ARG A 30 8.16 -4.79 9.35
CA ARG A 30 7.96 -5.10 10.75
C ARG A 30 7.29 -6.46 10.92
N THR A 31 7.52 -7.10 12.04
CA THR A 31 6.75 -8.28 12.44
C THR A 31 5.57 -7.87 13.31
N CYS A 32 4.48 -8.63 13.24
CA CYS A 32 3.40 -8.60 14.23
C CYS A 32 3.29 -9.96 14.91
N PRO A 33 2.80 -10.04 16.17
CA PRO A 33 2.67 -11.29 16.90
C PRO A 33 1.75 -12.29 16.22
N GLY A 34 2.06 -13.59 16.37
CA GLY A 34 1.21 -14.69 15.90
C GLY A 34 1.34 -15.00 14.41
N ASN A 35 0.30 -15.63 13.86
CA ASN A 35 0.29 -16.17 12.49
C ASN A 35 -0.61 -15.40 11.51
N LYS A 36 -1.18 -14.27 11.93
CA LYS A 36 -2.01 -13.37 11.12
C LYS A 36 -1.63 -11.94 11.40
N ILE A 37 -1.83 -11.06 10.43
CA ILE A 37 -1.68 -9.63 10.65
C ILE A 37 -2.90 -9.13 11.41
N ASP A 38 -2.65 -8.54 12.58
CA ASP A 38 -3.63 -7.73 13.29
C ASP A 38 -3.55 -6.30 12.75
N ALA A 39 -4.65 -5.81 12.20
CA ALA A 39 -4.69 -4.49 11.60
C ALA A 39 -4.45 -3.35 12.60
N SER A 40 -4.58 -3.60 13.90
CA SER A 40 -4.23 -2.63 14.95
C SER A 40 -2.77 -2.18 14.91
N VAL A 41 -1.85 -3.03 14.40
CA VAL A 41 -0.44 -2.63 14.25
C VAL A 41 -0.27 -1.54 13.19
N VAL A 42 -1.17 -1.47 12.20
CA VAL A 42 -1.17 -0.43 11.17
C VAL A 42 -1.66 0.88 11.77
N THR A 43 -2.77 0.83 12.52
CA THR A 43 -3.30 2.00 13.25
C THR A 43 -2.25 2.56 14.22
N ALA A 44 -1.60 1.71 15.01
CA ALA A 44 -0.54 2.11 15.93
C ALA A 44 0.65 2.76 15.21
N TRP A 45 0.99 2.29 14.01
CA TRP A 45 2.05 2.90 13.22
C TRP A 45 1.70 4.32 12.74
N TYR A 46 0.44 4.59 12.36
CA TYR A 46 0.02 5.94 12.04
C TYR A 46 0.06 6.89 13.26
N GLN A 47 -0.26 6.38 14.46
CA GLN A 47 -0.08 7.12 15.71
C GLN A 47 1.39 7.41 15.98
N GLU A 48 2.28 6.42 15.79
CA GLU A 48 3.75 6.59 15.90
C GLU A 48 4.25 7.70 14.94
N LEU A 49 3.77 7.74 13.69
CA LEU A 49 4.15 8.78 12.74
C LEU A 49 3.73 10.19 13.22
N GLN A 50 2.56 10.30 13.82
CA GLN A 50 2.07 11.56 14.36
C GLN A 50 2.88 11.98 15.60
N ASP A 51 3.12 11.05 16.53
CA ASP A 51 3.73 11.36 17.82
C ASP A 51 5.25 11.60 17.72
N GLU A 52 5.94 10.85 16.85
CA GLU A 52 7.40 10.90 16.75
C GLU A 52 7.92 11.79 15.62
N TYR A 53 7.15 11.93 14.54
CA TYR A 53 7.62 12.61 13.32
C TYR A 53 6.77 13.81 12.93
N ASP A 54 5.69 14.13 13.68
CA ASP A 54 4.77 15.22 13.39
C ASP A 54 4.10 15.08 11.99
N ILE A 55 3.88 13.82 11.56
CA ILE A 55 3.26 13.48 10.29
C ILE A 55 1.79 13.09 10.56
N TYR A 56 0.86 13.93 10.11
CA TYR A 56 -0.56 13.73 10.32
C TYR A 56 -1.21 13.03 9.14
N LEU A 57 -2.04 12.02 9.45
CA LEU A 57 -2.86 11.36 8.44
C LEU A 57 -3.99 12.29 7.99
N TRP A 58 -3.98 12.64 6.72
CA TRP A 58 -5.07 13.42 6.11
C TRP A 58 -6.12 12.53 5.47
N LYS A 59 -5.73 11.64 4.57
CA LYS A 59 -6.58 10.64 3.92
C LYS A 59 -5.83 9.34 3.68
N GLU A 60 -6.54 8.23 3.78
CA GLU A 60 -6.04 6.87 3.51
C GLU A 60 -6.98 6.16 2.55
N GLY A 61 -6.44 5.74 1.40
CA GLY A 61 -7.14 4.90 0.44
C GLY A 61 -7.10 3.43 0.83
N TYR A 62 -8.23 2.75 0.85
CA TYR A 62 -8.29 1.34 1.17
C TYR A 62 -9.14 0.54 0.17
N ASP A 63 -8.78 -0.74 -0.04
CA ASP A 63 -9.60 -1.67 -0.82
C ASP A 63 -10.94 -1.94 -0.11
N ALA A 64 -12.02 -1.50 -0.74
CA ALA A 64 -13.39 -1.55 -0.19
C ALA A 64 -13.87 -2.95 0.22
N TRP A 65 -13.23 -4.04 -0.26
CA TRP A 65 -13.70 -5.41 -0.06
C TRP A 65 -13.21 -6.09 1.22
N SER A 66 -12.12 -5.61 1.84
CA SER A 66 -11.42 -6.43 2.84
C SER A 66 -11.14 -5.78 4.20
N ALA A 67 -11.56 -4.54 4.45
CA ALA A 67 -10.97 -3.76 5.54
C ALA A 67 -11.94 -3.21 6.61
N GLN A 68 -13.22 -3.60 6.63
CA GLN A 68 -14.26 -2.93 7.44
C GLN A 68 -13.93 -2.76 8.94
N MET A 69 -13.37 -3.79 9.58
CA MET A 69 -13.00 -3.68 11.01
C MET A 69 -11.86 -2.69 11.23
N TRP A 70 -10.86 -2.70 10.36
CA TRP A 70 -9.74 -1.76 10.44
C TRP A 70 -10.18 -0.33 10.13
N VAL A 71 -11.07 -0.14 9.15
CA VAL A 71 -11.64 1.16 8.82
C VAL A 71 -12.27 1.83 10.04
N ASN A 72 -13.05 1.08 10.82
CA ASN A 72 -13.65 1.61 12.05
C ASN A 72 -12.57 2.04 13.06
N GLN A 73 -11.52 1.23 13.26
CA GLN A 73 -10.41 1.60 14.16
C GLN A 73 -9.69 2.88 13.70
N MET A 74 -9.49 3.04 12.39
CA MET A 74 -8.87 4.25 11.83
C MET A 74 -9.77 5.49 12.00
N ILE A 75 -11.07 5.34 11.76
CA ILE A 75 -12.05 6.42 11.96
C ILE A 75 -12.10 6.83 13.44
N ASP A 76 -12.11 5.88 14.36
CA ASP A 76 -12.09 6.13 15.79
C ASP A 76 -10.80 6.85 16.24
N ALA A 77 -9.67 6.52 15.64
CA ALA A 77 -8.37 7.08 15.99
C ALA A 77 -8.08 8.46 15.34
N PHE A 78 -8.48 8.66 14.08
CA PHE A 78 -8.06 9.81 13.27
C PHE A 78 -9.21 10.67 12.73
N GLY A 79 -10.45 10.24 12.95
CA GLY A 79 -11.65 10.98 12.55
C GLY A 79 -12.37 10.40 11.32
N PRO A 80 -13.62 10.81 11.08
CA PRO A 80 -14.51 10.17 10.12
C PRO A 80 -14.16 10.43 8.64
N THR A 81 -13.32 11.40 8.36
CA THR A 81 -12.99 11.82 6.98
C THR A 81 -11.68 11.29 6.46
N VAL A 82 -10.96 10.47 7.27
CA VAL A 82 -9.63 9.98 6.89
C VAL A 82 -9.67 8.78 5.94
N MET A 83 -10.73 7.96 5.99
CA MET A 83 -10.81 6.69 5.28
C MET A 83 -11.64 6.82 4.00
N GLU A 84 -11.01 6.58 2.85
CA GLU A 84 -11.65 6.65 1.54
C GLU A 84 -11.61 5.29 0.83
N ALA A 85 -12.76 4.79 0.42
CA ALA A 85 -12.88 3.49 -0.25
C ALA A 85 -12.44 3.57 -1.71
N VAL A 86 -11.40 2.81 -2.07
CA VAL A 86 -10.95 2.65 -3.45
C VAL A 86 -11.57 1.40 -4.06
N HIS A 87 -12.46 1.57 -5.01
CA HIS A 87 -13.05 0.46 -5.74
C HIS A 87 -12.05 -0.13 -6.73
N GLN A 88 -11.76 -1.42 -6.58
CA GLN A 88 -10.83 -2.12 -7.45
C GLN A 88 -11.41 -2.31 -8.85
N GLY A 89 -10.58 -2.18 -9.88
CA GLY A 89 -10.94 -2.40 -11.28
C GLY A 89 -10.59 -1.25 -12.21
N LYS A 90 -10.66 -1.53 -13.49
CA LYS A 90 -10.20 -0.63 -14.57
C LYS A 90 -10.89 0.73 -14.58
N LYS A 91 -12.16 0.78 -14.21
CA LYS A 91 -12.94 2.04 -14.19
C LYS A 91 -12.33 3.05 -13.21
N THR A 92 -11.95 2.62 -12.03
CA THR A 92 -11.40 3.48 -10.98
C THR A 92 -9.89 3.66 -11.15
N LEU A 93 -9.16 2.56 -11.38
CA LEU A 93 -7.71 2.55 -11.28
C LEU A 93 -6.98 2.98 -12.56
N SER A 94 -7.63 2.99 -13.73
CA SER A 94 -6.93 3.21 -15.00
C SER A 94 -6.30 4.59 -15.12
N ALA A 95 -7.01 5.66 -14.80
CA ALA A 95 -6.49 7.02 -14.90
C ALA A 95 -5.40 7.27 -13.84
N PRO A 96 -5.61 6.99 -12.53
CA PRO A 96 -4.56 7.11 -11.52
C PRO A 96 -3.32 6.28 -11.83
N MET A 97 -3.47 5.04 -12.33
CA MET A 97 -2.33 4.19 -12.66
C MET A 97 -1.47 4.73 -13.80
N LYS A 98 -2.09 5.34 -14.81
CA LYS A 98 -1.37 6.02 -15.91
C LYS A 98 -0.64 7.27 -15.42
N ALA A 99 -1.28 8.06 -14.55
CA ALA A 99 -0.70 9.25 -13.94
C ALA A 99 0.47 8.86 -12.99
N LEU A 100 0.28 7.87 -12.11
CA LEU A 100 1.32 7.31 -11.24
C LEU A 100 2.56 6.90 -12.04
N LYS A 101 2.37 6.17 -13.15
CA LYS A 101 3.48 5.78 -14.04
C LYS A 101 4.22 7.01 -14.59
N ALA A 102 3.49 8.02 -15.03
CA ALA A 102 4.10 9.25 -15.55
C ALA A 102 4.91 9.99 -14.47
N ASP A 103 4.41 10.05 -13.25
CA ASP A 103 5.08 10.73 -12.14
C ASP A 103 6.27 9.95 -11.59
N LEU A 104 6.23 8.62 -11.61
CA LEU A 104 7.41 7.79 -11.32
C LEU A 104 8.53 8.05 -12.36
N VAL A 105 8.18 8.09 -13.65
CA VAL A 105 9.15 8.39 -14.73
C VAL A 105 9.75 9.80 -14.57
N LYS A 106 8.93 10.78 -14.18
CA LYS A 106 9.35 12.17 -13.94
C LYS A 106 10.06 12.37 -12.59
N LYS A 107 10.21 11.30 -11.79
CA LYS A 107 10.80 11.33 -10.44
C LYS A 107 10.08 12.29 -9.47
N ARG A 108 8.78 12.45 -9.61
CA ARG A 108 7.95 13.23 -8.68
C ARG A 108 7.63 12.45 -7.41
N ILE A 109 7.67 11.11 -7.48
CA ILE A 109 7.41 10.23 -6.35
C ILE A 109 8.74 9.76 -5.77
N ILE A 110 8.93 9.99 -4.48
CA ILE A 110 10.09 9.55 -3.71
C ILE A 110 9.69 8.33 -2.87
N TYR A 111 10.26 7.18 -3.16
CA TYR A 111 9.98 5.91 -2.46
C TYR A 111 11.20 5.37 -1.70
N ASN A 112 12.20 6.23 -1.43
CA ASN A 112 13.43 5.91 -0.70
C ASN A 112 14.18 4.66 -1.20
N ASN A 113 13.97 4.30 -2.48
CA ASN A 113 14.59 3.12 -3.06
C ASN A 113 14.26 1.80 -2.33
N ASN A 114 13.12 1.74 -1.66
CA ASN A 114 12.67 0.60 -0.87
C ASN A 114 12.66 -0.70 -1.70
N PRO A 115 13.36 -1.76 -1.26
CA PRO A 115 13.49 -3.00 -2.02
C PRO A 115 12.15 -3.76 -2.15
N ILE A 116 11.24 -3.61 -1.20
CA ILE A 116 9.92 -4.27 -1.23
C ILE A 116 9.05 -3.60 -2.28
N ASP A 117 9.06 -2.26 -2.37
CA ASP A 117 8.33 -1.53 -3.41
C ASP A 117 8.81 -1.91 -4.80
N LYS A 118 10.13 -1.98 -5.01
CA LYS A 118 10.71 -2.45 -6.28
C LYS A 118 10.29 -3.86 -6.62
N TRP A 119 10.30 -4.75 -5.64
CA TRP A 119 9.91 -6.13 -5.83
C TRP A 119 8.42 -6.24 -6.17
N CYS A 120 7.54 -5.52 -5.49
CA CYS A 120 6.11 -5.49 -5.78
C CYS A 120 5.84 -4.91 -7.18
N LEU A 121 6.47 -3.80 -7.54
CA LEU A 121 6.36 -3.20 -8.88
C LEU A 121 6.83 -4.16 -9.98
N ALA A 122 7.96 -4.84 -9.79
CA ALA A 122 8.49 -5.82 -10.75
C ALA A 122 7.59 -7.06 -10.91
N ASN A 123 6.78 -7.39 -9.91
CA ASN A 123 5.81 -8.49 -9.95
C ASN A 123 4.47 -8.10 -10.55
N THR A 124 4.22 -6.80 -10.72
CA THR A 124 2.93 -6.30 -11.21
C THR A 124 2.89 -6.40 -12.74
N ALA A 125 1.90 -7.11 -13.25
CA ALA A 125 1.52 -7.07 -14.66
C ALA A 125 0.31 -6.15 -14.85
N ILE A 126 0.04 -5.80 -16.10
CA ILE A 126 -1.06 -4.91 -16.48
C ILE A 126 -2.07 -5.75 -17.26
N ASP A 127 -3.33 -5.66 -16.87
CA ASP A 127 -4.47 -6.13 -17.66
C ASP A 127 -5.13 -4.92 -18.33
N GLU A 128 -5.18 -4.93 -19.66
CA GLU A 128 -5.74 -3.85 -20.49
C GLU A 128 -6.98 -4.35 -21.24
N ASP A 129 -8.02 -3.52 -21.27
CA ASP A 129 -9.22 -3.79 -22.06
C ASP A 129 -9.12 -3.19 -23.48
N ARG A 130 -10.17 -3.44 -24.31
CA ARG A 130 -10.24 -2.96 -25.69
C ARG A 130 -10.28 -1.44 -25.81
N ASN A 131 -10.62 -0.73 -24.74
CA ASN A 131 -10.70 0.72 -24.68
C ASN A 131 -9.41 1.34 -24.12
N GLY A 132 -8.38 0.51 -23.84
CA GLY A 132 -7.13 0.97 -23.26
C GLY A 132 -7.21 1.28 -21.77
N ASN A 133 -8.26 0.82 -21.05
CA ASN A 133 -8.30 0.92 -19.60
C ASN A 133 -7.46 -0.19 -18.97
N ILE A 134 -6.71 0.15 -17.95
CA ILE A 134 -5.72 -0.74 -17.31
C ILE A 134 -6.04 -0.96 -15.83
N GLN A 135 -5.59 -2.10 -15.31
CA GLN A 135 -5.53 -2.40 -13.89
C GLN A 135 -4.33 -3.28 -13.57
N PRO A 136 -3.82 -3.27 -12.32
CA PRO A 136 -2.75 -4.15 -11.92
C PRO A 136 -3.26 -5.57 -11.74
N ILE A 137 -2.46 -6.57 -12.16
CA ILE A 137 -2.73 -7.98 -11.91
C ILE A 137 -1.47 -8.68 -11.42
N LYS A 138 -1.65 -9.77 -10.68
CA LYS A 138 -0.57 -10.69 -10.33
C LYS A 138 -0.17 -11.50 -11.55
N THR A 139 1.13 -11.66 -11.75
CA THR A 139 1.62 -12.70 -12.64
C THR A 139 1.35 -14.08 -12.05
N SER A 140 1.32 -15.15 -12.87
CA SER A 140 0.83 -16.49 -12.52
C SER A 140 1.55 -17.23 -11.37
N LYS A 141 2.68 -16.73 -10.88
CA LYS A 141 3.43 -17.38 -9.78
C LYS A 141 2.85 -16.96 -8.41
N SER A 142 2.43 -17.93 -7.61
CA SER A 142 1.82 -17.74 -6.29
C SER A 142 2.71 -16.98 -5.29
N THR A 143 4.03 -17.02 -5.47
CA THR A 143 5.01 -16.34 -4.61
C THR A 143 5.21 -14.85 -4.94
N ARG A 144 4.68 -14.39 -6.05
CA ARG A 144 4.80 -12.98 -6.46
C ARG A 144 3.71 -12.15 -5.80
N ARG A 145 4.12 -11.21 -4.97
CA ARG A 145 3.23 -10.26 -4.30
C ARG A 145 3.22 -8.94 -5.04
N ILE A 146 2.05 -8.31 -5.07
CA ILE A 146 1.85 -6.95 -5.60
C ILE A 146 1.20 -6.03 -4.57
N ASP A 147 1.15 -6.48 -3.32
CA ASP A 147 0.43 -5.77 -2.25
C ASP A 147 0.95 -4.33 -2.08
N GLY A 148 2.28 -4.12 -2.18
CA GLY A 148 2.86 -2.78 -2.15
C GLY A 148 2.47 -1.91 -3.35
N THR A 149 2.37 -2.50 -4.56
CA THR A 149 1.88 -1.76 -5.73
C THR A 149 0.41 -1.41 -5.59
N ALA A 150 -0.41 -2.32 -5.06
CA ALA A 150 -1.83 -2.07 -4.81
C ALA A 150 -1.99 -0.93 -3.79
N ALA A 151 -1.31 -1.00 -2.64
CA ALA A 151 -1.35 0.05 -1.63
C ALA A 151 -0.86 1.41 -2.15
N LEU A 152 0.23 1.44 -2.94
CA LEU A 152 0.70 2.66 -3.59
C LEU A 152 -0.36 3.23 -4.55
N LEU A 153 -1.02 2.35 -5.31
CA LEU A 153 -2.05 2.78 -6.26
C LEU A 153 -3.31 3.27 -5.56
N ASP A 154 -3.71 2.65 -4.45
CA ASP A 154 -4.83 3.11 -3.64
C ASP A 154 -4.54 4.51 -3.05
N ALA A 155 -3.36 4.70 -2.46
CA ALA A 155 -2.91 6.01 -1.97
C ALA A 155 -2.85 7.06 -3.09
N TYR A 156 -2.29 6.69 -4.25
CA TYR A 156 -2.20 7.61 -5.40
C TYR A 156 -3.57 7.91 -6.01
N THR A 157 -4.53 6.98 -5.95
CA THR A 157 -5.90 7.21 -6.42
C THR A 157 -6.57 8.30 -5.57
N ILE A 158 -6.39 8.27 -4.26
CA ILE A 158 -6.89 9.30 -3.36
C ILE A 158 -6.19 10.64 -3.62
N TYR A 159 -4.85 10.63 -3.73
CA TYR A 159 -4.11 11.84 -4.11
C TYR A 159 -4.63 12.44 -5.43
N PHE A 160 -4.81 11.62 -6.45
CA PHE A 160 -5.30 12.03 -7.78
C PHE A 160 -6.72 12.63 -7.74
N GLU A 161 -7.58 12.12 -6.87
CA GLU A 161 -8.96 12.60 -6.69
C GLU A 161 -9.00 13.92 -5.90
N TYR A 162 -8.14 14.08 -4.89
CA TYR A 162 -8.13 15.18 -3.95
C TYR A 162 -6.92 16.12 -4.10
N GLU A 163 -6.22 16.10 -5.24
CA GLU A 163 -4.97 16.85 -5.45
C GLU A 163 -5.14 18.34 -5.17
N ASP A 164 -6.19 18.96 -5.70
CA ASP A 164 -6.46 20.40 -5.53
C ASP A 164 -6.72 20.76 -4.05
N GLU A 165 -7.47 19.91 -3.34
CA GLU A 165 -7.75 20.10 -1.91
C GLU A 165 -6.46 19.95 -1.09
N TYR A 166 -5.67 18.91 -1.35
CA TYR A 166 -4.39 18.68 -0.70
C TYR A 166 -3.44 19.85 -0.89
N LEU A 167 -3.28 20.35 -2.12
CA LEU A 167 -2.39 21.47 -2.43
C LEU A 167 -2.84 22.80 -1.79
N SER A 168 -4.09 22.88 -1.34
CA SER A 168 -4.58 24.06 -0.63
C SER A 168 -4.22 24.11 0.86
N ILE A 169 -3.78 22.99 1.43
CA ILE A 169 -3.46 22.84 2.87
C ILE A 169 -1.97 22.66 3.17
N VAL A 170 -1.12 22.48 2.15
CA VAL A 170 0.35 22.29 2.29
C VAL A 170 1.15 23.50 1.82
#